data_b185c0905870ea037eee09a237d14593
#
_entry.id   b185c0905870ea037eee09a237d14593
#
_cell.length_a   1.000
_cell.length_b   1.000
_cell.length_c   1.000
_cell.angle_alpha   90.00
_cell.angle_beta   90.00
_cell.angle_gamma   90.00
#
_symmetry.space_group_name_H-M   'P 1'
#
loop_
_entity.id
_entity.type
_entity.pdbx_description
1 polymer ?
#
loop_
_entity_poly.entity_id
_entity_poly.type
_entity_poly.pdbx_seq_one_letter_code
_entity_poly.pdbx_strand_id
1 'polypeptide(L)'
;MIEAVFFDFDETLQDRTAAFERYMDGFFARFFPGVTGGELEKKKHQMRQSGNGGYVDRVEWYKGLIALWHWTDAPAAEALAEHYDRTFGDCCVIFPDAVPMLQALRKKGVLTGVITNGPSYLQNHKMDESGLRPYLDLVVVSG
;
A
#
# COMPACT_ATOMS: atom_id res chain seq x y z
N MET A 1 6.63 -18.20 28.70
CA MET A 1 5.28 -17.91 28.12
C MET A 1 5.38 -16.66 27.27
N ILE A 2 4.77 -16.66 26.09
CA ILE A 2 4.71 -15.47 25.23
C ILE A 2 3.58 -14.58 25.74
N GLU A 3 3.91 -13.32 26.06
CA GLU A 3 2.95 -12.34 26.57
C GLU A 3 2.46 -11.38 25.50
N ALA A 4 3.28 -11.10 24.48
CA ALA A 4 2.97 -10.20 23.40
C ALA A 4 3.60 -10.66 22.08
N VAL A 5 2.92 -10.35 20.97
CA VAL A 5 3.43 -10.59 19.60
C VAL A 5 3.26 -9.28 18.81
N PHE A 6 4.34 -8.87 18.15
CA PHE A 6 4.35 -7.73 17.24
C PHE A 6 4.53 -8.20 15.81
N PHE A 7 3.76 -7.62 14.93
CA PHE A 7 3.76 -7.92 13.50
C PHE A 7 4.24 -6.71 12.71
N ASP A 8 4.94 -6.97 11.61
CA ASP A 8 5.01 -6.01 10.52
C ASP A 8 3.64 -5.91 9.85
N PHE A 9 3.40 -4.85 9.09
CA PHE A 9 2.11 -4.65 8.44
C PHE A 9 2.13 -5.07 6.97
N ASP A 10 2.97 -4.41 6.15
CA ASP A 10 3.04 -4.68 4.70
C ASP A 10 3.60 -6.09 4.43
N GLU A 11 2.90 -6.88 3.62
CA GLU A 11 3.21 -8.27 3.26
C GLU A 11 3.22 -9.24 4.47
N THR A 12 2.69 -8.82 5.60
CA THR A 12 2.50 -9.66 6.79
C THR A 12 1.03 -9.75 7.18
N LEU A 13 0.38 -8.64 7.43
CA LEU A 13 -1.06 -8.54 7.68
C LEU A 13 -1.80 -7.98 6.46
N GLN A 14 -1.20 -7.04 5.76
CA GLN A 14 -1.69 -6.49 4.50
C GLN A 14 -1.03 -7.19 3.31
N ASP A 15 -1.85 -7.59 2.36
CA ASP A 15 -1.43 -7.98 1.01
C ASP A 15 -1.15 -6.72 0.19
N ARG A 16 0.09 -6.22 0.31
CA ARG A 16 0.50 -4.99 -0.36
C ARG A 16 0.52 -5.16 -1.88
N THR A 17 0.82 -6.34 -2.37
CA THR A 17 0.80 -6.63 -3.81
C THR A 17 -0.61 -6.48 -4.37
N ALA A 18 -1.62 -7.05 -3.71
CA ALA A 18 -3.01 -6.88 -4.11
C ALA A 18 -3.48 -5.42 -3.97
N ALA A 19 -3.05 -4.72 -2.91
CA ALA A 19 -3.33 -3.30 -2.73
C ALA A 19 -2.75 -2.46 -3.87
N PHE A 20 -1.53 -2.76 -4.31
CA PHE A 20 -0.89 -2.06 -5.42
C PHE A 20 -1.60 -2.31 -6.75
N GLU A 21 -2.10 -3.53 -7.01
CA GLU A 21 -2.94 -3.81 -8.17
C GLU A 21 -4.21 -2.95 -8.17
N ARG A 22 -4.90 -2.84 -7.04
CA ARG A 22 -6.07 -1.95 -6.91
C ARG A 22 -5.72 -0.49 -7.15
N TYR A 23 -4.58 -0.05 -6.61
CA TYR A 23 -4.10 1.31 -6.85
C TYR A 23 -3.87 1.57 -8.34
N MET A 24 -3.19 0.65 -9.03
CA MET A 24 -2.97 0.78 -10.47
C MET A 24 -4.28 0.83 -11.27
N ASP A 25 -5.26 0.00 -10.93
CA ASP A 25 -6.55 0.03 -11.59
C ASP A 25 -7.20 1.43 -11.49
N GLY A 26 -7.21 2.02 -10.32
CA GLY A 26 -7.72 3.37 -10.10
C GLY A 26 -6.89 4.46 -10.79
N PHE A 27 -5.56 4.32 -10.75
CA PHE A 27 -4.64 5.23 -11.40
C PHE A 27 -4.84 5.26 -12.93
N PHE A 28 -4.88 4.12 -13.58
CA PHE A 28 -5.06 4.03 -15.03
C PHE A 28 -6.47 4.43 -15.46
N ALA A 29 -7.49 4.12 -14.67
CA ALA A 29 -8.85 4.59 -14.94
C ALA A 29 -8.94 6.13 -14.92
N ARG A 30 -8.20 6.77 -14.02
CA ARG A 30 -8.19 8.23 -13.89
C ARG A 30 -7.34 8.92 -14.95
N PHE A 31 -6.09 8.48 -15.12
CA PHE A 31 -5.10 9.20 -15.92
C PHE A 31 -4.94 8.68 -17.35
N PHE A 32 -5.36 7.46 -17.62
CA PHE A 32 -5.26 6.80 -18.93
C PHE A 32 -6.56 6.08 -19.31
N PRO A 33 -7.73 6.75 -19.27
CA PRO A 33 -9.02 6.08 -19.45
C PRO A 33 -9.20 5.46 -20.84
N GLY A 34 -8.44 5.91 -21.84
CA GLY A 34 -8.49 5.38 -23.21
C GLY A 34 -7.50 4.24 -23.49
N VAL A 35 -6.64 3.88 -22.52
CA VAL A 35 -5.63 2.85 -22.70
C VAL A 35 -6.18 1.50 -22.24
N THR A 36 -6.16 0.50 -23.11
CA THR A 36 -6.70 -0.84 -22.85
C THR A 36 -5.80 -1.93 -23.41
N GLY A 37 -6.12 -3.19 -23.11
CA GLY A 37 -5.46 -4.36 -23.69
C GLY A 37 -3.96 -4.43 -23.38
N GLY A 38 -3.17 -4.81 -24.39
CA GLY A 38 -1.74 -5.04 -24.22
C GLY A 38 -0.94 -3.79 -23.84
N GLU A 39 -1.36 -2.61 -24.28
CA GLU A 39 -0.72 -1.34 -23.91
C GLU A 39 -0.91 -1.06 -22.40
N LEU A 40 -2.11 -1.25 -21.89
CA LEU A 40 -2.40 -1.12 -20.46
C LEU A 40 -1.55 -2.10 -19.64
N GLU A 41 -1.52 -3.36 -20.03
CA GLU A 41 -0.74 -4.38 -19.31
C GLU A 41 0.76 -4.08 -19.34
N LYS A 42 1.28 -3.57 -20.46
CA LYS A 42 2.67 -3.12 -20.54
C LYS A 42 2.97 -1.99 -19.55
N LYS A 43 2.12 -0.97 -19.48
CA LYS A 43 2.28 0.14 -18.55
C LYS A 43 2.19 -0.31 -17.09
N LYS A 44 1.24 -1.19 -16.77
CA LYS A 44 1.12 -1.79 -15.43
C LYS A 44 2.38 -2.58 -15.07
N HIS A 45 2.89 -3.39 -15.98
CA HIS A 45 4.11 -4.14 -15.77
C HIS A 45 5.30 -3.23 -15.46
N GLN A 46 5.48 -2.16 -16.26
CA GLN A 46 6.53 -1.16 -16.03
C GLN A 46 6.39 -0.48 -14.67
N MET A 47 5.17 -0.17 -14.27
CA MET A 47 4.88 0.44 -12.97
C MET A 47 5.22 -0.50 -11.80
N ARG A 48 4.91 -1.80 -11.92
CA ARG A 48 5.30 -2.83 -10.94
C ARG A 48 6.81 -2.94 -10.82
N GLN A 49 7.49 -3.07 -11.95
CA GLN A 49 8.95 -3.27 -12.01
C GLN A 49 9.71 -2.09 -11.42
N SER A 50 9.28 -0.86 -11.68
CA SER A 50 9.95 0.34 -11.20
C SER A 50 9.61 0.70 -9.77
N GLY A 51 8.51 0.19 -9.21
CA GLY A 51 8.04 0.51 -7.87
C GLY A 51 8.86 -0.09 -6.72
N ASN A 52 9.72 -1.07 -7.02
CA ASN A 52 10.66 -1.70 -6.06
C ASN A 52 10.06 -1.97 -4.67
N GLY A 53 8.85 -2.54 -4.64
CA GLY A 53 8.19 -2.87 -3.38
C GLY A 53 7.83 -1.67 -2.49
N GLY A 54 7.88 -0.46 -3.02
CA GLY A 54 7.61 0.77 -2.28
C GLY A 54 8.83 1.48 -1.70
N TYR A 55 10.03 0.96 -1.92
CA TYR A 55 11.29 1.53 -1.43
C TYR A 55 11.92 2.53 -2.41
N VAL A 56 11.11 3.35 -3.06
CA VAL A 56 11.56 4.37 -4.01
C VAL A 56 11.09 5.74 -3.56
N ASP A 57 11.87 6.76 -3.88
CA ASP A 57 11.38 8.14 -3.78
C ASP A 57 10.22 8.32 -4.75
N ARG A 58 9.08 8.74 -4.24
CA ARG A 58 7.82 8.74 -5.00
C ARG A 58 7.84 9.74 -6.14
N VAL A 59 8.41 10.91 -5.92
CA VAL A 59 8.51 11.96 -6.93
C VAL A 59 9.45 11.51 -8.07
N GLU A 60 10.63 10.98 -7.72
CA GLU A 60 11.57 10.48 -8.72
C GLU A 60 10.99 9.28 -9.49
N TRP A 61 10.25 8.42 -8.83
CA TRP A 61 9.57 7.31 -9.48
C TRP A 61 8.58 7.79 -10.55
N TYR A 62 7.72 8.77 -10.22
CA TYR A 62 6.80 9.34 -11.21
C TYR A 62 7.49 10.11 -12.31
N LYS A 63 8.58 10.83 -12.04
CA LYS A 63 9.41 11.44 -13.09
C LYS A 63 9.90 10.39 -14.09
N GLY A 64 10.36 9.26 -13.61
CA GLY A 64 10.79 8.14 -14.43
C GLY A 64 9.67 7.56 -15.30
N LEU A 65 8.49 7.37 -14.75
CA LEU A 65 7.33 6.87 -15.49
C LEU A 65 6.83 7.87 -16.53
N ILE A 66 6.79 9.15 -16.20
CA ILE A 66 6.43 10.23 -17.16
C ILE A 66 7.37 10.20 -18.36
N ALA A 67 8.67 10.10 -18.12
CA ALA A 67 9.68 10.01 -19.20
C ALA A 67 9.53 8.72 -20.02
N LEU A 68 9.39 7.57 -19.33
CA LEU A 68 9.28 6.25 -19.98
C LEU A 68 8.06 6.15 -20.89
N TRP A 69 6.94 6.76 -20.47
CA TRP A 69 5.68 6.71 -21.22
C TRP A 69 5.52 7.86 -22.22
N HIS A 70 6.49 8.76 -22.32
CA HIS A 70 6.39 10.00 -23.13
C HIS A 70 5.08 10.75 -22.84
N TRP A 71 4.74 10.84 -21.55
CA TRP A 71 3.48 11.42 -21.09
C TRP A 71 3.55 12.95 -21.07
N THR A 72 3.21 13.57 -22.21
CA THR A 72 3.46 15.01 -22.47
C THR A 72 2.54 15.95 -21.68
N ASP A 73 1.33 15.52 -21.37
CA ASP A 73 0.33 16.29 -20.60
C ASP A 73 0.19 15.76 -19.15
N ALA A 74 1.24 15.15 -18.64
CA ALA A 74 1.25 14.60 -17.28
C ALA A 74 1.07 15.70 -16.24
N PRO A 75 0.36 15.40 -15.13
CA PRO A 75 0.47 16.22 -13.93
C PRO A 75 1.92 16.28 -13.43
N ALA A 76 2.23 17.28 -12.61
CA ALA A 76 3.54 17.34 -11.96
C ALA A 76 3.80 16.04 -11.14
N ALA A 77 5.04 15.56 -11.13
CA ALA A 77 5.40 14.35 -10.40
C ALA A 77 5.07 14.44 -8.91
N GLU A 78 5.20 15.63 -8.34
CA GLU A 78 4.82 15.94 -6.95
C GLU A 78 3.31 15.74 -6.72
N ALA A 79 2.48 16.16 -7.67
CA ALA A 79 1.03 15.98 -7.59
C ALA A 79 0.64 14.49 -7.71
N LEU A 80 1.34 13.72 -8.52
CA LEU A 80 1.15 12.28 -8.62
C LEU A 80 1.60 11.55 -7.37
N ALA A 81 2.70 11.98 -6.77
CA ALA A 81 3.17 11.45 -5.49
C ALA A 81 2.15 11.72 -4.37
N GLU A 82 1.63 12.93 -4.30
CA GLU A 82 0.56 13.29 -3.35
C GLU A 82 -0.72 12.47 -3.58
N HIS A 83 -1.11 12.27 -4.83
CA HIS A 83 -2.23 11.39 -5.18
C HIS A 83 -2.02 9.97 -4.65
N TYR A 84 -0.82 9.42 -4.83
CA TYR A 84 -0.48 8.10 -4.29
C TYR A 84 -0.65 8.07 -2.77
N ASP A 85 -0.05 9.02 -2.06
CA ASP A 85 -0.07 9.05 -0.60
C ASP A 85 -1.49 9.20 -0.03
N ARG A 86 -2.37 9.89 -0.76
CA ARG A 86 -3.77 10.04 -0.34
C ARG A 86 -4.65 8.84 -0.66
N THR A 87 -4.38 8.12 -1.74
CA THR A 87 -5.31 7.10 -2.26
C THR A 87 -4.84 5.67 -2.07
N PHE A 88 -3.54 5.44 -1.90
CA PHE A 88 -3.03 4.08 -1.73
C PHE A 88 -3.59 3.39 -0.49
N GLY A 89 -3.76 4.12 0.61
CA GLY A 89 -4.37 3.59 1.83
C GLY A 89 -5.79 3.06 1.62
N ASP A 90 -6.57 3.69 0.74
CA ASP A 90 -7.93 3.24 0.39
C ASP A 90 -7.93 1.86 -0.31
N CYS A 91 -6.80 1.48 -0.89
CA CYS A 91 -6.64 0.21 -1.61
C CYS A 91 -6.23 -0.95 -0.70
N CYS A 92 -6.17 -0.74 0.61
CA CYS A 92 -5.71 -1.73 1.58
C CYS A 92 -6.45 -3.07 1.43
N VAL A 93 -5.68 -4.16 1.35
CA VAL A 93 -6.18 -5.53 1.30
C VAL A 93 -5.52 -6.30 2.43
N ILE A 94 -6.32 -6.87 3.31
CA ILE A 94 -5.85 -7.67 4.45
C ILE A 94 -5.84 -9.14 4.05
N PHE A 95 -4.78 -9.87 4.41
CA PHE A 95 -4.77 -11.32 4.22
C PHE A 95 -5.93 -11.97 4.97
N PRO A 96 -6.65 -12.95 4.37
CA PRO A 96 -7.86 -13.53 4.95
C PRO A 96 -7.67 -14.18 6.31
N ASP A 97 -6.47 -14.63 6.64
CA ASP A 97 -6.13 -15.28 7.91
C ASP A 97 -5.68 -14.31 9.02
N ALA A 98 -5.50 -13.02 8.71
CA ALA A 98 -5.01 -12.04 9.68
C ALA A 98 -5.97 -11.86 10.87
N VAL A 99 -7.23 -11.57 10.63
CA VAL A 99 -8.23 -11.39 11.71
C VAL A 99 -8.44 -12.66 12.53
N PRO A 100 -8.67 -13.84 11.94
CA PRO A 100 -8.78 -15.08 12.72
C PRO A 100 -7.55 -15.35 13.59
N MET A 101 -6.36 -15.09 13.10
CA MET A 101 -5.11 -15.26 13.84
C MET A 101 -5.03 -14.28 15.03
N LEU A 102 -5.33 -13.00 14.83
CA LEU A 102 -5.34 -12.01 15.91
C LEU A 102 -6.38 -12.34 16.97
N GLN A 103 -7.57 -12.79 16.57
CA GLN A 103 -8.61 -13.25 17.48
C GLN A 103 -8.17 -14.47 18.30
N ALA A 104 -7.48 -15.42 17.68
CA ALA A 104 -6.97 -16.61 18.36
C ALA A 104 -5.93 -16.25 19.43
N LEU A 105 -5.01 -15.31 19.13
CA LEU A 105 -4.04 -14.80 20.07
C LEU A 105 -4.71 -14.10 21.27
N ARG A 106 -5.69 -13.25 20.99
CA ARG A 106 -6.46 -12.56 22.04
C ARG A 106 -7.15 -13.54 22.98
N LYS A 107 -7.75 -14.60 22.45
CA LYS A 107 -8.39 -15.66 23.26
C LYS A 107 -7.42 -16.36 24.19
N LYS A 108 -6.14 -16.42 23.81
CA LYS A 108 -5.06 -16.97 24.65
C LYS A 108 -4.46 -15.96 25.63
N GLY A 109 -4.99 -14.75 25.70
CA GLY A 109 -4.47 -13.69 26.55
C GLY A 109 -3.16 -13.08 26.06
N VAL A 110 -2.79 -13.27 24.80
CA VAL A 110 -1.58 -12.69 24.19
C VAL A 110 -1.90 -11.29 23.67
N LEU A 111 -1.10 -10.30 24.08
CA LEU A 111 -1.19 -8.96 23.54
C LEU A 111 -0.67 -8.93 22.10
N THR A 112 -1.29 -8.13 21.26
CA THR A 112 -0.91 -8.01 19.84
C THR A 112 -0.62 -6.57 19.49
N GLY A 113 0.38 -6.36 18.63
CA GLY A 113 0.73 -5.04 18.15
C GLY A 113 1.27 -5.07 16.72
N VAL A 114 1.33 -3.91 16.12
CA VAL A 114 1.96 -3.67 14.82
C VAL A 114 3.07 -2.65 14.98
N ILE A 115 4.22 -2.97 14.41
CA ILE A 115 5.33 -2.03 14.22
C ILE A 115 5.55 -1.95 12.71
N THR A 116 5.27 -0.79 12.13
CA THR A 116 5.40 -0.58 10.70
C THR A 116 6.26 0.64 10.39
N ASN A 117 7.06 0.54 9.33
CA ASN A 117 7.93 1.62 8.87
C ASN A 117 7.33 2.28 7.63
N GLY A 118 7.42 3.60 7.55
CA GLY A 118 6.96 4.37 6.41
C GLY A 118 6.33 5.71 6.80
N PRO A 119 5.93 6.52 5.81
CA PRO A 119 5.32 7.83 6.06
C PRO A 119 4.12 7.71 6.99
N SER A 120 4.13 8.49 8.07
CA SER A 120 3.13 8.37 9.16
C SER A 120 1.70 8.47 8.66
N TYR A 121 1.42 9.45 7.79
CA TYR A 121 0.08 9.61 7.21
C TYR A 121 -0.37 8.35 6.46
N LEU A 122 0.47 7.85 5.56
CA LEU A 122 0.12 6.70 4.72
C LEU A 122 -0.10 5.42 5.56
N GLN A 123 0.80 5.15 6.51
CA GLN A 123 0.69 3.94 7.33
C GLN A 123 -0.53 3.99 8.27
N ASN A 124 -0.82 5.14 8.87
CA ASN A 124 -2.02 5.30 9.68
C ASN A 124 -3.30 5.19 8.85
N HIS A 125 -3.33 5.77 7.64
CA HIS A 125 -4.46 5.63 6.73
C HIS A 125 -4.72 4.15 6.37
N LYS A 126 -3.69 3.40 6.01
CA LYS A 126 -3.81 1.96 5.77
C LYS A 126 -4.36 1.22 7.00
N MET A 127 -3.86 1.55 8.18
CA MET A 127 -4.33 0.93 9.43
C MET A 127 -5.81 1.22 9.67
N ASP A 128 -6.25 2.46 9.46
CA ASP A 128 -7.65 2.85 9.59
C ASP A 128 -8.55 2.09 8.62
N GLU A 129 -8.15 2.02 7.34
CA GLU A 129 -8.89 1.31 6.30
C GLU A 129 -8.84 -0.22 6.44
N SER A 130 -7.83 -0.76 7.11
CA SER A 130 -7.67 -2.19 7.31
C SER A 130 -8.76 -2.82 8.20
N GLY A 131 -9.34 -2.05 9.09
CA GLY A 131 -10.25 -2.57 10.12
C GLY A 131 -9.55 -3.39 11.21
N LEU A 132 -8.21 -3.40 11.29
CA LEU A 132 -7.46 -4.22 12.26
C LEU A 132 -7.31 -3.59 13.63
N ARG A 133 -7.44 -2.26 13.78
CA ARG A 133 -7.22 -1.59 15.07
C ARG A 133 -7.98 -2.21 16.24
N PRO A 134 -9.26 -2.64 16.10
CA PRO A 134 -9.98 -3.29 17.22
C PRO A 134 -9.35 -4.59 17.72
N TYR A 135 -8.52 -5.23 16.91
CA TYR A 135 -7.84 -6.48 17.24
C TYR A 135 -6.41 -6.29 17.74
N LEU A 136 -5.94 -5.04 17.80
CA LEU A 136 -4.57 -4.70 18.18
C LEU A 136 -4.55 -3.88 19.47
N ASP A 137 -3.59 -4.18 20.33
CA ASP A 137 -3.36 -3.46 21.58
C ASP A 137 -2.44 -2.25 21.40
N LEU A 138 -1.56 -2.31 20.40
CA LEU A 138 -0.60 -1.24 20.09
C LEU A 138 -0.32 -1.15 18.58
N VAL A 139 -0.26 0.07 18.07
CA VAL A 139 0.22 0.37 16.72
C VAL A 139 1.32 1.41 16.80
N VAL A 140 2.50 1.08 16.28
CA VAL A 140 3.65 1.98 16.20
C VAL A 140 4.01 2.18 14.74
N VAL A 141 4.04 3.43 14.33
CA VAL A 141 4.51 3.84 12.99
C VAL A 141 5.83 4.57 13.17
N SER A 142 6.89 4.05 12.53
CA SER A 142 8.20 4.67 12.52
C SER A 142 8.52 5.23 11.13
N GLY A 143 8.73 6.55 11.02
CA GLY A 143 9.03 7.20 9.74
C GLY A 143 8.81 8.69 9.79
#